data_85bccd6ebbe5c06328d56b84caa2fed2
#
_entry.id   85bccd6ebbe5c06328d56b84caa2fed2
#
_cell.length_a   1.000
_cell.length_b   1.000
_cell.length_c   1.000
_cell.angle_alpha   90.00
_cell.angle_beta   90.00
_cell.angle_gamma   90.00
#
_symmetry.space_group_name_H-M   'P 1'
#
loop_
_entity.id
_entity.type
_entity.pdbx_description
1 polymer ?
#
loop_
_entity_poly.entity_id
_entity_poly.type
_entity_poly.pdbx_seq_one_letter_code
_entity_poly.pdbx_strand_id
1 'polypeptide(L)'
;MLELWCWRHPRAQGAAGRCIGITDLPVDPRKARRLAHRIRAAVRREGLPRVVWVSPLARSRAVGRWLARWGFQCRIDARLAELDFGRWDGRPWSAVPWAEVQAWEADLRHHAPGGGESLAQLHTRVQAFVAERQAAGDRAVLLVGHGGWITALVHPPVAAGPLEAAQWPAPPGHGTLVRHAVAAHPPAPAAVHPR
;
A
#
# COMPACT_ATOMS: atom_id res chain seq x y z
N MET A 1 -14.16 14.82 -3.21
CA MET A 1 -13.53 14.07 -2.08
C MET A 1 -13.46 12.61 -2.51
N LEU A 2 -12.29 11.98 -2.41
CA LEU A 2 -12.06 10.55 -2.68
C LEU A 2 -11.86 9.83 -1.35
N GLU A 3 -12.55 8.72 -1.12
CA GLU A 3 -12.34 7.88 0.05
C GLU A 3 -11.64 6.57 -0.34
N LEU A 4 -10.50 6.28 0.28
CA LEU A 4 -9.76 5.03 0.09
C LEU A 4 -10.08 4.06 1.21
N TRP A 5 -10.48 2.84 0.83
CA TRP A 5 -10.77 1.71 1.70
C TRP A 5 -9.64 0.70 1.54
N CYS A 6 -8.66 0.75 2.44
CA CYS A 6 -7.41 0.03 2.33
C CYS A 6 -7.39 -1.16 3.29
N TRP A 7 -7.40 -2.38 2.77
CA TRP A 7 -7.20 -3.58 3.59
C TRP A 7 -5.76 -4.07 3.45
N ARG A 8 -5.08 -4.25 4.60
CA ARG A 8 -3.80 -4.96 4.57
C ARG A 8 -4.05 -6.44 4.31
N HIS A 9 -3.28 -7.05 3.41
CA HIS A 9 -3.35 -8.48 3.12
C HIS A 9 -3.21 -9.35 4.41
N PRO A 10 -3.65 -10.62 4.45
CA PRO A 10 -3.39 -11.54 5.56
C PRO A 10 -1.88 -11.79 5.71
N ARG A 11 -1.44 -12.20 6.91
CA ARG A 11 -0.02 -12.52 7.14
C ARG A 11 0.48 -13.54 6.13
N ALA A 12 1.57 -13.22 5.45
CA ALA A 12 2.23 -14.13 4.52
C ALA A 12 2.90 -15.30 5.25
N GLN A 13 2.89 -16.47 4.61
CA GLN A 13 3.57 -17.66 5.11
C GLN A 13 5.09 -17.51 4.95
N GLY A 14 5.85 -17.89 5.97
CA GLY A 14 7.30 -17.78 5.96
C GLY A 14 7.87 -16.36 6.16
N ALA A 15 7.03 -15.36 6.47
CA ALA A 15 7.46 -13.98 6.66
C ALA A 15 8.05 -13.69 8.05
N ALA A 16 7.87 -14.58 9.04
CA ALA A 16 8.31 -14.32 10.40
C ALA A 16 9.83 -14.16 10.48
N GLY A 17 10.31 -13.09 11.12
CA GLY A 17 11.74 -12.80 11.30
C GLY A 17 12.48 -12.38 10.02
N ARG A 18 11.77 -12.14 8.92
CA ARG A 18 12.36 -11.76 7.63
C ARG A 18 11.95 -10.34 7.22
N CYS A 19 12.83 -9.70 6.47
CA CYS A 19 12.53 -8.47 5.74
C CYS A 19 11.72 -8.83 4.51
N ILE A 20 10.45 -8.43 4.45
CA ILE A 20 9.55 -8.81 3.36
C ILE A 20 8.91 -7.55 2.77
N GLY A 21 9.41 -7.16 1.63
CA GLY A 21 8.83 -6.12 0.77
C GLY A 21 8.21 -6.72 -0.49
N ILE A 22 8.98 -6.79 -1.56
CA ILE A 22 8.52 -7.32 -2.86
C ILE A 22 8.64 -8.84 -2.99
N THR A 23 9.31 -9.53 -2.07
CA THR A 23 9.35 -11.00 -2.05
C THR A 23 7.93 -11.57 -2.09
N ASP A 24 7.66 -12.40 -3.10
CA ASP A 24 6.30 -12.87 -3.38
C ASP A 24 5.95 -14.13 -2.59
N LEU A 25 5.56 -13.95 -1.34
CA LEU A 25 5.14 -15.03 -0.44
C LEU A 25 3.63 -15.29 -0.50
N PRO A 26 3.21 -16.57 -0.43
CA PRO A 26 1.80 -16.94 -0.38
C PRO A 26 1.17 -16.59 0.98
N VAL A 27 -0.16 -16.64 1.01
CA VAL A 27 -0.96 -16.57 2.24
C VAL A 27 -1.82 -17.82 2.38
N ASP A 28 -2.22 -18.14 3.59
CA ASP A 28 -3.23 -19.18 3.84
C ASP A 28 -4.52 -18.87 3.07
N PRO A 29 -4.98 -19.76 2.17
CA PRO A 29 -6.17 -19.53 1.36
C PRO A 29 -7.44 -19.28 2.19
N ARG A 30 -7.54 -19.89 3.39
CA ARG A 30 -8.66 -19.67 4.31
C ARG A 30 -8.66 -18.26 4.87
N LYS A 31 -7.46 -17.69 5.18
CA LYS A 31 -7.31 -16.31 5.64
C LYS A 31 -7.63 -15.32 4.52
N ALA A 32 -7.17 -15.59 3.28
CA ALA A 32 -7.51 -14.80 2.12
C ALA A 32 -9.03 -14.78 1.87
N ARG A 33 -9.69 -15.94 1.91
CA ARG A 33 -11.15 -16.05 1.77
C ARG A 33 -11.89 -15.29 2.87
N ARG A 34 -11.47 -15.39 4.14
CA ARG A 34 -12.09 -14.66 5.26
C ARG A 34 -11.99 -13.14 5.05
N LEU A 35 -10.83 -12.64 4.64
CA LEU A 35 -10.69 -11.21 4.34
C LEU A 35 -11.59 -10.80 3.19
N ALA A 36 -11.64 -11.55 2.10
CA ALA A 36 -12.53 -11.31 0.98
C ALA A 36 -14.02 -11.27 1.40
N HIS A 37 -14.47 -12.16 2.31
CA HIS A 37 -15.82 -12.09 2.88
C HIS A 37 -16.08 -10.78 3.64
N ARG A 38 -15.11 -10.32 4.43
CA ARG A 38 -15.22 -9.05 5.17
C ARG A 38 -15.31 -7.87 4.22
N ILE A 39 -14.49 -7.85 3.15
CA ILE A 39 -14.55 -6.82 2.10
C ILE A 39 -15.92 -6.84 1.43
N ARG A 40 -16.41 -8.02 1.01
CA ARG A 40 -17.73 -8.13 0.38
C ARG A 40 -18.86 -7.66 1.30
N ALA A 41 -18.77 -7.96 2.60
CA ALA A 41 -19.76 -7.51 3.58
C ALA A 41 -19.73 -5.98 3.73
N ALA A 42 -18.53 -5.37 3.80
CA ALA A 42 -18.37 -3.92 3.85
C ALA A 42 -18.96 -3.25 2.60
N VAL A 43 -18.63 -3.76 1.41
CA VAL A 43 -19.15 -3.23 0.14
C VAL A 43 -20.68 -3.24 0.10
N ARG A 44 -21.30 -4.33 0.58
CA ARG A 44 -22.77 -4.41 0.63
C ARG A 44 -23.39 -3.45 1.64
N ARG A 45 -22.78 -3.32 2.82
CA ARG A 45 -23.29 -2.46 3.89
C ARG A 45 -23.20 -0.99 3.53
N GLU A 46 -22.10 -0.58 2.89
CA GLU A 46 -21.79 0.82 2.59
C GLU A 46 -22.18 1.23 1.14
N GLY A 47 -22.75 0.32 0.35
CA GLY A 47 -23.14 0.62 -1.04
C GLY A 47 -21.94 0.94 -1.95
N LEU A 48 -20.76 0.36 -1.70
CA LEU A 48 -19.51 0.68 -2.41
C LEU A 48 -19.45 -0.02 -3.78
N PRO A 49 -18.64 0.52 -4.73
CA PRO A 49 -18.45 -0.11 -6.04
C PRO A 49 -17.80 -1.50 -5.91
N ARG A 50 -18.18 -2.42 -6.79
CA ARG A 50 -17.62 -3.78 -6.84
C ARG A 50 -16.33 -3.84 -7.68
N VAL A 51 -15.48 -2.82 -7.55
CA VAL A 51 -14.15 -2.73 -8.14
C VAL A 51 -13.13 -2.76 -7.01
N VAL A 52 -12.14 -3.63 -7.08
CA VAL A 52 -11.07 -3.72 -6.09
C VAL A 52 -9.72 -3.71 -6.77
N TRP A 53 -8.86 -2.85 -6.28
CA TRP A 53 -7.47 -2.77 -6.71
C TRP A 53 -6.60 -3.66 -5.83
N VAL A 54 -5.68 -4.38 -6.43
CA VAL A 54 -4.78 -5.29 -5.70
C VAL A 54 -3.35 -5.09 -6.15
N SER A 55 -2.42 -5.21 -5.21
CA SER A 55 -0.99 -5.30 -5.49
C SER A 55 -0.70 -6.52 -6.38
N PRO A 56 0.37 -6.49 -7.21
CA PRO A 56 0.80 -7.63 -8.00
C PRO A 56 1.28 -8.82 -7.17
N LEU A 57 1.54 -8.63 -5.87
CA LEU A 57 2.06 -9.68 -5.00
C LEU A 57 0.99 -10.71 -4.61
N ALA A 58 1.36 -11.99 -4.56
CA ALA A 58 0.47 -13.13 -4.38
C ALA A 58 -0.42 -13.01 -3.14
N ARG A 59 0.10 -12.47 -2.03
CA ARG A 59 -0.61 -12.25 -0.78
C ARG A 59 -1.79 -11.26 -0.89
N SER A 60 -1.71 -10.31 -1.79
CA SER A 60 -2.80 -9.39 -2.13
C SER A 60 -3.72 -10.02 -3.19
N ARG A 61 -3.16 -10.55 -4.28
CA ARG A 61 -3.92 -11.20 -5.35
C ARG A 61 -4.77 -12.38 -4.87
N ALA A 62 -4.33 -13.10 -3.83
CA ALA A 62 -5.11 -14.19 -3.26
C ALA A 62 -6.48 -13.74 -2.76
N VAL A 63 -6.57 -12.53 -2.18
CA VAL A 63 -7.85 -11.94 -1.76
C VAL A 63 -8.66 -11.50 -2.98
N GLY A 64 -8.02 -10.83 -3.95
CA GLY A 64 -8.65 -10.42 -5.21
C GLY A 64 -9.28 -11.57 -5.98
N ARG A 65 -8.60 -12.73 -6.06
CA ARG A 65 -9.15 -13.95 -6.71
C ARG A 65 -10.45 -14.42 -6.09
N TRP A 66 -10.62 -14.35 -4.77
CA TRP A 66 -11.88 -14.67 -4.11
C TRP A 66 -12.97 -13.64 -4.44
N LEU A 67 -12.63 -12.35 -4.42
CA LEU A 67 -13.56 -11.29 -4.79
C LEU A 67 -14.01 -11.42 -6.26
N ALA A 68 -13.08 -11.70 -7.18
CA ALA A 68 -13.41 -11.94 -8.59
C ALA A 68 -14.41 -13.07 -8.79
N ARG A 69 -14.26 -14.19 -8.07
CA ARG A 69 -15.24 -15.30 -8.08
C ARG A 69 -16.63 -14.89 -7.60
N TRP A 70 -16.73 -13.81 -6.85
CA TRP A 70 -18.01 -13.26 -6.37
C TRP A 70 -18.49 -12.04 -7.17
N GLY A 71 -17.93 -11.86 -8.39
CA GLY A 71 -18.35 -10.86 -9.36
C GLY A 71 -17.79 -9.46 -9.09
N PHE A 72 -16.65 -9.34 -8.41
CA PHE A 72 -15.91 -8.08 -8.34
C PHE A 72 -15.00 -7.96 -9.55
N GLN A 73 -14.87 -6.74 -10.08
CA GLN A 73 -13.81 -6.41 -11.01
C GLN A 73 -12.51 -6.22 -10.21
N CYS A 74 -11.54 -7.11 -10.39
CA CYS A 74 -10.23 -7.00 -9.76
C CYS A 74 -9.23 -6.40 -10.72
N ARG A 75 -8.61 -5.29 -10.33
CA ARG A 75 -7.58 -4.56 -11.09
C ARG A 75 -6.24 -4.69 -10.38
N ILE A 76 -5.21 -5.06 -11.10
CA ILE A 76 -3.84 -5.13 -10.58
C ILE A 76 -3.14 -3.83 -10.93
N ASP A 77 -2.48 -3.21 -9.94
CA ASP A 77 -1.66 -2.03 -10.16
C ASP A 77 -0.30 -2.19 -9.47
N ALA A 78 0.78 -2.03 -10.23
CA ALA A 78 2.14 -2.17 -9.74
C ALA A 78 2.49 -1.16 -8.64
N ARG A 79 1.88 0.02 -8.68
CA ARG A 79 2.06 1.08 -7.68
C ARG A 79 1.56 0.68 -6.28
N LEU A 80 0.76 -0.37 -6.16
CA LEU A 80 0.26 -0.91 -4.89
C LEU A 80 1.23 -1.92 -4.26
N ALA A 81 2.39 -2.20 -4.85
CA ALA A 81 3.39 -3.08 -4.27
C ALA A 81 3.91 -2.55 -2.92
N GLU A 82 4.43 -3.42 -2.06
CA GLU A 82 5.11 -3.02 -0.82
C GLU A 82 6.43 -2.32 -1.13
N LEU A 83 7.04 -1.68 -0.14
CA LEU A 83 8.38 -1.11 -0.23
C LEU A 83 9.36 -2.19 -0.71
N ASP A 84 10.19 -1.84 -1.68
CA ASP A 84 11.29 -2.71 -2.12
C ASP A 84 12.49 -2.55 -1.19
N PHE A 85 12.86 -3.62 -0.50
CA PHE A 85 14.02 -3.63 0.39
C PHE A 85 15.31 -4.07 -0.33
N GLY A 86 15.32 -4.13 -1.66
CA GLY A 86 16.49 -4.48 -2.45
C GLY A 86 17.12 -5.81 -2.00
N ARG A 87 18.45 -5.83 -1.76
CA ARG A 87 19.17 -7.03 -1.35
C ARG A 87 18.80 -7.56 0.04
N TRP A 88 18.04 -6.79 0.86
CA TRP A 88 17.54 -7.29 2.14
C TRP A 88 16.25 -8.10 1.99
N ASP A 89 15.53 -7.91 0.88
CA ASP A 89 14.24 -8.54 0.67
C ASP A 89 14.32 -10.07 0.73
N GLY A 90 13.44 -10.68 1.52
CA GLY A 90 13.40 -12.12 1.76
C GLY A 90 14.41 -12.65 2.77
N ARG A 91 15.41 -11.85 3.19
CA ARG A 91 16.44 -12.27 4.15
C ARG A 91 15.92 -12.23 5.58
N PRO A 92 16.44 -13.09 6.48
CA PRO A 92 16.27 -12.89 7.92
C PRO A 92 16.81 -11.51 8.34
N TRP A 93 16.10 -10.80 9.22
CA TRP A 93 16.60 -9.52 9.76
C TRP A 93 17.96 -9.68 10.44
N SER A 94 18.21 -10.82 11.10
CA SER A 94 19.50 -11.12 11.72
C SER A 94 20.67 -11.26 10.73
N ALA A 95 20.39 -11.42 9.44
CA ALA A 95 21.40 -11.51 8.37
C ALA A 95 21.62 -10.18 7.64
N VAL A 96 20.90 -9.11 8.04
CA VAL A 96 21.13 -7.76 7.53
C VAL A 96 22.17 -7.08 8.42
N PRO A 97 23.26 -6.51 7.87
CA PRO A 97 24.27 -5.83 8.66
C PRO A 97 23.66 -4.69 9.49
N TRP A 98 23.95 -4.68 10.79
CA TRP A 98 23.39 -3.70 11.72
C TRP A 98 23.70 -2.25 11.30
N ALA A 99 24.91 -1.99 10.83
CA ALA A 99 25.30 -0.65 10.36
C ALA A 99 24.43 -0.16 9.19
N GLU A 100 24.00 -1.07 8.30
CA GLU A 100 23.10 -0.71 7.19
C GLU A 100 21.69 -0.39 7.71
N VAL A 101 21.21 -1.16 8.72
CA VAL A 101 19.91 -0.90 9.37
C VAL A 101 19.93 0.46 10.06
N GLN A 102 20.99 0.76 10.83
CA GLN A 102 21.13 2.06 11.49
C GLN A 102 21.15 3.23 10.51
N ALA A 103 21.88 3.10 9.39
CA ALA A 103 21.91 4.13 8.35
C ALA A 103 20.52 4.37 7.73
N TRP A 104 19.74 3.31 7.54
CA TRP A 104 18.37 3.42 7.07
C TRP A 104 17.43 4.04 8.11
N GLU A 105 17.54 3.63 9.38
CA GLU A 105 16.74 4.17 10.49
C GLU A 105 16.99 5.67 10.76
N ALA A 106 18.20 6.15 10.46
CA ALA A 106 18.55 7.56 10.58
C ALA A 106 17.89 8.45 9.50
N ASP A 107 17.58 7.89 8.33
CA ASP A 107 16.89 8.62 7.26
C ASP A 107 16.06 7.68 6.39
N LEU A 108 14.89 7.30 6.88
CA LEU A 108 13.93 6.50 6.12
C LEU A 108 13.48 7.16 4.81
N ARG A 109 13.52 8.50 4.76
CA ARG A 109 13.00 9.25 3.61
C ARG A 109 13.83 9.05 2.36
N HIS A 110 15.14 9.17 2.49
CA HIS A 110 16.03 9.20 1.33
C HIS A 110 16.87 7.93 1.20
N HIS A 111 17.15 7.26 2.32
CA HIS A 111 17.93 6.02 2.29
C HIS A 111 17.09 4.87 1.71
N ALA A 112 17.57 4.27 0.62
CA ALA A 112 16.96 3.08 0.02
C ALA A 112 17.53 1.81 0.67
N PRO A 113 16.75 1.09 1.50
CA PRO A 113 17.23 -0.08 2.22
C PRO A 113 17.68 -1.17 1.25
N GLY A 114 18.88 -1.69 1.44
CA GLY A 114 19.45 -2.71 0.56
C GLY A 114 19.61 -2.29 -0.91
N GLY A 115 19.56 -1.00 -1.22
CA GLY A 115 19.58 -0.48 -2.59
C GLY A 115 18.25 -0.62 -3.33
N GLY A 116 17.16 -0.83 -2.61
CA GLY A 116 15.79 -0.91 -3.15
C GLY A 116 15.12 0.46 -3.31
N GLU A 117 13.99 0.64 -2.63
CA GLU A 117 13.16 1.86 -2.74
C GLU A 117 13.22 2.66 -1.44
N SER A 118 13.44 3.98 -1.54
CA SER A 118 13.31 4.88 -0.39
C SER A 118 11.84 5.20 -0.09
N LEU A 119 11.56 5.70 1.11
CA LEU A 119 10.21 6.12 1.49
C LEU A 119 9.70 7.27 0.61
N ALA A 120 10.57 8.18 0.15
CA ALA A 120 10.20 9.24 -0.79
C ALA A 120 9.72 8.68 -2.13
N GLN A 121 10.38 7.65 -2.65
CA GLN A 121 9.96 6.96 -3.88
C GLN A 121 8.62 6.23 -3.68
N LEU A 122 8.45 5.55 -2.54
CA LEU A 122 7.17 4.94 -2.16
C LEU A 122 6.05 5.99 -2.14
N HIS A 123 6.25 7.13 -1.48
CA HIS A 123 5.28 8.22 -1.45
C HIS A 123 4.93 8.71 -2.86
N THR A 124 5.93 8.87 -3.74
CA THR A 124 5.70 9.32 -5.12
C THR A 124 4.72 8.40 -5.85
N ARG A 125 4.90 7.07 -5.77
CA ARG A 125 3.99 6.14 -6.45
C ARG A 125 2.64 6.00 -5.76
N VAL A 126 2.56 6.18 -4.42
CA VAL A 126 1.29 6.27 -3.69
C VAL A 126 0.49 7.48 -4.18
N GLN A 127 1.11 8.66 -4.24
CA GLN A 127 0.47 9.89 -4.72
C GLN A 127 0.06 9.79 -6.20
N ALA A 128 0.88 9.19 -7.05
CA ALA A 128 0.53 8.97 -8.45
C ALA A 128 -0.71 8.07 -8.61
N PHE A 129 -0.85 7.03 -7.79
CA PHE A 129 -2.05 6.20 -7.78
C PHE A 129 -3.28 7.00 -7.33
N VAL A 130 -3.17 7.74 -6.24
CA VAL A 130 -4.27 8.55 -5.68
C VAL A 130 -4.72 9.63 -6.67
N ALA A 131 -3.78 10.37 -7.25
CA ALA A 131 -4.06 11.43 -8.21
C ALA A 131 -4.80 10.91 -9.46
N GLU A 132 -4.40 9.74 -9.96
CA GLU A 132 -5.09 9.11 -11.10
C GLU A 132 -6.53 8.71 -10.73
N ARG A 133 -6.77 8.19 -9.52
CA ARG A 133 -8.13 7.85 -9.07
C ARG A 133 -9.00 9.10 -8.86
N GLN A 134 -8.41 10.20 -8.39
CA GLN A 134 -9.09 11.49 -8.31
C GLN A 134 -9.44 12.03 -9.70
N ALA A 135 -8.49 12.00 -10.65
CA ALA A 135 -8.70 12.43 -12.02
C ALA A 135 -9.77 11.59 -12.75
N ALA A 136 -9.88 10.30 -12.42
CA ALA A 136 -10.93 9.42 -12.92
C ALA A 136 -12.30 9.69 -12.30
N GLY A 137 -12.42 10.60 -11.34
CA GLY A 137 -13.68 10.94 -10.68
C GLY A 137 -14.16 9.89 -9.67
N ASP A 138 -13.28 9.00 -9.23
CA ASP A 138 -13.64 7.98 -8.26
C ASP A 138 -14.03 8.63 -6.93
N ARG A 139 -15.17 8.24 -6.35
CA ARG A 139 -15.61 8.67 -5.01
C ARG A 139 -15.15 7.73 -3.92
N ALA A 140 -15.01 6.45 -4.25
CA ALA A 140 -14.52 5.42 -3.34
C ALA A 140 -13.61 4.45 -4.10
N VAL A 141 -12.45 4.17 -3.54
CA VAL A 141 -11.48 3.21 -4.07
C VAL A 141 -11.23 2.14 -3.02
N LEU A 142 -11.49 0.89 -3.40
CA LEU A 142 -11.21 -0.27 -2.55
C LEU A 142 -9.88 -0.88 -2.98
N LEU A 143 -9.01 -1.14 -2.04
CA LEU A 143 -7.74 -1.79 -2.34
C LEU A 143 -7.32 -2.83 -1.28
N VAL A 144 -6.61 -3.85 -1.74
CA VAL A 144 -5.88 -4.78 -0.87
C VAL A 144 -4.40 -4.56 -1.09
N GLY A 145 -3.73 -4.03 -0.09
CA GLY A 145 -2.34 -3.59 -0.15
C GLY A 145 -1.51 -4.09 1.03
N HIS A 146 -0.50 -3.33 1.36
CA HIS A 146 0.58 -3.68 2.28
C HIS A 146 0.71 -2.66 3.40
N GLY A 147 1.48 -3.03 4.44
CA GLY A 147 1.64 -2.21 5.62
C GLY A 147 2.33 -0.90 5.35
N GLY A 148 3.50 -0.92 4.72
CA GLY A 148 4.27 0.28 4.39
C GLY A 148 3.53 1.19 3.43
N TRP A 149 2.89 0.63 2.39
CA TRP A 149 2.10 1.40 1.44
C TRP A 149 0.93 2.14 2.11
N ILE A 150 0.17 1.45 2.98
CA ILE A 150 -0.97 2.05 3.68
C ILE A 150 -0.48 3.12 4.67
N THR A 151 0.63 2.87 5.37
CA THR A 151 1.23 3.86 6.27
C THR A 151 1.67 5.10 5.50
N ALA A 152 2.33 4.94 4.34
CA ALA A 152 2.73 6.05 3.48
C ALA A 152 1.53 6.87 2.94
N LEU A 153 0.39 6.23 2.69
CA LEU A 153 -0.83 6.92 2.29
C LEU A 153 -1.35 7.84 3.38
N VAL A 154 -1.42 7.35 4.63
CA VAL A 154 -2.06 8.09 5.74
C VAL A 154 -1.11 9.04 6.45
N HIS A 155 0.20 8.89 6.25
CA HIS A 155 1.25 9.73 6.81
C HIS A 155 2.14 10.28 5.69
N PRO A 156 1.62 11.23 4.89
CA PRO A 156 2.44 11.86 3.85
C PRO A 156 3.59 12.65 4.49
N PRO A 157 4.70 12.84 3.76
CA PRO A 157 5.83 13.59 4.26
C PRO A 157 5.43 15.07 4.51
N VAL A 158 5.52 15.51 5.76
CA VAL A 158 5.07 16.85 6.19
C VAL A 158 6.18 17.90 6.03
N ALA A 159 7.45 17.50 6.07
CA ALA A 159 8.59 18.41 6.00
C ALA A 159 9.70 17.87 5.09
N ALA A 160 10.52 18.79 4.56
CA ALA A 160 11.79 18.42 3.93
C ALA A 160 12.81 18.02 5.01
N GLY A 161 13.69 17.05 4.70
CA GLY A 161 14.74 16.58 5.61
C GLY A 161 14.64 15.10 5.97
N PRO A 162 15.61 14.59 6.73
CA PRO A 162 15.62 13.21 7.20
C PRO A 162 14.37 12.85 8.01
N LEU A 163 13.98 11.60 7.96
CA LEU A 163 12.89 11.05 8.76
C LEU A 163 13.44 9.84 9.51
N GLU A 164 13.55 9.96 10.82
CA GLU A 164 14.02 8.86 11.67
C GLU A 164 12.96 7.77 11.84
N ALA A 165 13.41 6.53 12.02
CA ALA A 165 12.51 5.37 12.20
C ALA A 165 11.55 5.54 13.38
N ALA A 166 11.98 6.18 14.47
CA ALA A 166 11.14 6.46 15.64
C ALA A 166 9.93 7.37 15.34
N GLN A 167 10.01 8.16 14.29
CA GLN A 167 8.94 9.06 13.84
C GLN A 167 7.96 8.38 12.87
N TRP A 168 8.31 7.18 12.37
CA TRP A 168 7.48 6.45 11.41
C TRP A 168 6.48 5.55 12.13
N PRO A 169 5.17 5.71 11.89
CA PRO A 169 4.17 4.93 12.60
C PRO A 169 4.22 3.44 12.27
N ALA A 170 3.85 2.62 13.25
CA ALA A 170 3.69 1.19 13.01
C ALA A 170 2.62 0.91 11.94
N PRO A 171 2.87 -0.04 11.03
CA PRO A 171 1.91 -0.38 9.99
C PRO A 171 0.64 -1.01 10.60
N PRO A 172 -0.54 -0.84 9.96
CA PRO A 172 -1.77 -1.45 10.42
C PRO A 172 -1.66 -2.98 10.48
N GLY A 173 -2.41 -3.62 11.38
CA GLY A 173 -2.43 -5.07 11.52
C GLY A 173 -2.88 -5.81 10.23
N HIS A 174 -2.46 -7.05 10.05
CA HIS A 174 -2.90 -7.87 8.92
C HIS A 174 -4.42 -8.06 8.89
N GLY A 175 -5.03 -7.87 7.74
CA GLY A 175 -6.48 -7.95 7.54
C GLY A 175 -7.25 -6.74 8.10
N THR A 176 -6.60 -5.72 8.64
CA THR A 176 -7.24 -4.49 9.12
C THR A 176 -7.68 -3.63 7.95
N LEU A 177 -8.80 -2.93 8.12
CA LEU A 177 -9.27 -1.86 7.25
C LEU A 177 -8.77 -0.53 7.79
N VAL A 178 -8.17 0.27 6.92
CA VAL A 178 -7.88 1.69 7.11
C VAL A 178 -8.70 2.48 6.11
N ARG A 179 -9.43 3.49 6.58
CA ARG A 179 -10.16 4.43 5.71
C ARG A 179 -9.40 5.76 5.71
N HIS A 180 -9.20 6.30 4.53
CA HIS A 180 -8.51 7.57 4.36
C HIS A 180 -9.23 8.44 3.34
N ALA A 181 -9.61 9.65 3.75
CA ALA A 181 -10.25 10.63 2.88
C ALA A 181 -9.21 11.59 2.31
N VAL A 182 -9.21 11.73 1.00
CA VAL A 182 -8.35 12.68 0.28
C VAL A 182 -9.21 13.83 -0.22
N ALA A 183 -8.82 15.06 0.14
CA ALA A 183 -9.49 16.26 -0.36
C ALA A 183 -9.46 16.30 -1.90
N ALA A 184 -10.50 16.89 -2.50
CA ALA A 184 -10.48 17.14 -3.93
C ALA A 184 -9.29 18.06 -4.27
N HIS A 185 -8.51 17.69 -5.27
CA HIS A 185 -7.51 18.61 -5.82
C HIS A 185 -8.26 19.80 -6.43
N PRO A 186 -7.90 21.06 -6.15
CA PRO A 186 -8.51 22.19 -6.82
C PRO A 186 -8.31 22.00 -8.35
N PRO A 187 -9.32 22.31 -9.17
CA PRO A 187 -9.15 22.22 -10.61
C PRO A 187 -7.97 23.10 -11.02
N ALA A 188 -7.13 22.58 -11.93
CA ALA A 188 -6.05 23.37 -12.50
C ALA A 188 -6.64 24.70 -13.02
N PRO A 189 -5.97 25.85 -12.80
CA PRO A 189 -6.45 27.12 -13.33
C PRO A 189 -6.65 26.97 -14.84
N ALA A 190 -7.84 27.37 -15.32
CA ALA A 190 -8.16 27.34 -16.73
C ALA A 190 -7.06 28.08 -17.50
N ALA A 191 -6.48 27.44 -18.51
CA ALA A 191 -5.49 28.06 -19.37
C ALA A 191 -6.12 29.34 -19.97
N VAL A 192 -5.63 30.48 -19.56
CA VAL A 192 -6.00 31.76 -20.16
C VAL A 192 -5.40 31.75 -21.57
N HIS A 193 -6.20 31.51 -22.58
CA HIS A 193 -5.78 31.74 -23.95
C HIS A 193 -5.60 33.25 -24.14
N PRO A 194 -4.40 33.72 -24.46
CA PRO A 194 -4.24 35.11 -24.88
C PRO A 194 -5.01 35.35 -26.19
N ARG A 195 -5.80 36.40 -26.20
CA ARG A 195 -6.45 36.91 -27.41
C ARG A 195 -5.41 37.58 -28.33
#